data_f212eea2edafe35b943a5cedb75ef5b3
#
_entry.id   f212eea2edafe35b943a5cedb75ef5b3
#
_cell.length_a   1.000
_cell.length_b   1.000
_cell.length_c   1.000
_cell.angle_alpha   90.00
_cell.angle_beta   90.00
_cell.angle_gamma   90.00
#
_symmetry.space_group_name_H-M   'P 1'
#
loop_
_entity.id
_entity.type
_entity.pdbx_description
1 polymer ?
#
loop_
_entity_poly.entity_id
_entity_poly.type
_entity_poly.pdbx_seq_one_letter_code
_entity_poly.pdbx_strand_id
1 'polypeptide(L)'
;MRQSLTDFELLIIADGVSAPVLSILSGYPDARIRLIRLPLNMGISAARNAGLAAAKAPYIALMDSDDVALPQRLATQYAFLQAHPEVPVCSSNSIKFFPDGTRIPMRYPETDGMIKARLLIVDSSILNPTAMYRADFVRAHKLRYDPNFPPDDDHRFYVDMLRAGATFQGLHEELLLYRRHESNYTNDMTGVDAIKTRVREMLVPLFFPKLRGDEMQSLLAAMREVVSVDAAEAKKSLAAIDKALKEKHSFLGEDRAELASILSGVRSRLEQLIGVSPDGGC
;
A
#
# COMPACT_ATOMS: atom_id res chain seq x y z
N MET A 1 -17.52 16.62 -2.48
CA MET A 1 -18.34 17.15 -1.36
C MET A 1 -19.71 16.46 -1.18
N ARG A 2 -20.04 15.42 -1.95
CA ARG A 2 -21.34 14.68 -1.90
C ARG A 2 -21.26 13.45 -0.96
N GLN A 3 -20.56 13.57 0.18
CA GLN A 3 -20.49 12.49 1.16
C GLN A 3 -21.74 12.49 2.03
N SER A 4 -22.25 11.29 2.38
CA SER A 4 -23.38 11.11 3.29
C SER A 4 -23.04 11.50 4.74
N LEU A 5 -21.79 11.28 5.17
CA LEU A 5 -21.25 11.89 6.39
C LEU A 5 -20.97 13.37 6.08
N THR A 6 -21.59 14.28 6.84
CA THR A 6 -21.46 15.74 6.59
C THR A 6 -20.41 16.41 7.48
N ASP A 7 -20.12 15.83 8.63
CA ASP A 7 -19.14 16.34 9.60
C ASP A 7 -17.73 15.85 9.23
N PHE A 8 -17.06 16.60 8.36
CA PHE A 8 -15.67 16.37 7.98
C PHE A 8 -15.00 17.67 7.52
N GLU A 9 -13.67 17.75 7.62
CA GLU A 9 -12.84 18.74 6.93
C GLU A 9 -12.21 18.11 5.69
N LEU A 10 -12.09 18.88 4.60
CA LEU A 10 -11.31 18.50 3.42
C LEU A 10 -10.02 19.31 3.38
N LEU A 11 -8.90 18.66 3.67
CA LEU A 11 -7.58 19.27 3.56
C LEU A 11 -7.06 19.10 2.13
N ILE A 12 -6.92 20.19 1.40
CA ILE A 12 -6.29 20.19 0.07
C ILE A 12 -4.86 20.69 0.24
N ILE A 13 -3.90 19.83 -0.05
CA ILE A 13 -2.48 20.18 0.01
C ILE A 13 -2.01 20.58 -1.39
N ALA A 14 -1.80 21.86 -1.58
CA ALA A 14 -1.35 22.43 -2.85
C ALA A 14 0.18 22.44 -2.91
N ASP A 15 0.75 21.38 -3.49
CA ASP A 15 2.21 21.16 -3.57
C ASP A 15 2.79 21.78 -4.85
N GLY A 16 3.13 23.06 -4.77
CA GLY A 16 3.74 23.80 -5.88
C GLY A 16 2.83 23.98 -7.11
N VAL A 17 1.51 23.97 -6.90
CA VAL A 17 0.54 24.08 -8.01
C VAL A 17 0.52 25.48 -8.62
N SER A 18 0.15 25.59 -9.90
CA SER A 18 0.10 26.85 -10.64
C SER A 18 -0.99 27.81 -10.14
N ALA A 19 -0.83 29.10 -10.41
CA ALA A 19 -1.80 30.13 -10.01
C ALA A 19 -3.22 29.88 -10.54
N PRO A 20 -3.46 29.41 -11.78
CA PRO A 20 -4.80 29.05 -12.25
C PRO A 20 -5.44 27.94 -11.40
N VAL A 21 -4.69 26.90 -11.01
CA VAL A 21 -5.18 25.81 -10.14
C VAL A 21 -5.54 26.35 -8.77
N LEU A 22 -4.68 27.20 -8.18
CA LEU A 22 -4.97 27.85 -6.90
C LEU A 22 -6.24 28.70 -6.96
N SER A 23 -6.46 29.43 -8.06
CA SER A 23 -7.68 30.22 -8.26
C SER A 23 -8.95 29.34 -8.26
N ILE A 24 -8.89 28.21 -8.96
CA ILE A 24 -9.99 27.23 -8.98
C ILE A 24 -10.25 26.69 -7.56
N LEU A 25 -9.22 26.24 -6.86
CA LEU A 25 -9.35 25.67 -5.51
C LEU A 25 -9.91 26.69 -4.50
N SER A 26 -9.45 27.95 -4.59
CA SER A 26 -9.92 29.03 -3.72
C SER A 26 -11.35 29.49 -4.03
N GLY A 27 -11.87 29.17 -5.21
CA GLY A 27 -13.22 29.53 -5.66
C GLY A 27 -14.34 28.60 -5.16
N TYR A 28 -14.02 27.50 -4.48
CA TYR A 28 -15.02 26.57 -3.94
C TYR A 28 -15.60 27.11 -2.61
N PRO A 29 -16.92 27.46 -2.57
CA PRO A 29 -17.53 28.12 -1.40
C PRO A 29 -18.01 27.12 -0.35
N ASP A 30 -17.16 26.16 0.07
CA ASP A 30 -17.51 25.18 1.10
C ASP A 30 -16.60 25.38 2.32
N ALA A 31 -17.20 25.73 3.46
CA ALA A 31 -16.46 26.04 4.69
C ALA A 31 -15.66 24.83 5.25
N ARG A 32 -15.94 23.63 4.80
CA ARG A 32 -15.21 22.41 5.18
C ARG A 32 -13.86 22.29 4.46
N ILE A 33 -13.64 23.05 3.39
CA ILE A 33 -12.40 23.04 2.60
C ILE A 33 -11.36 23.93 3.28
N ARG A 34 -10.21 23.33 3.56
CA ARG A 34 -9.03 24.04 4.04
C ARG A 34 -7.85 23.82 3.10
N LEU A 35 -7.45 24.88 2.39
CA LEU A 35 -6.33 24.83 1.46
C LEU A 35 -5.01 25.12 2.21
N ILE A 36 -4.06 24.21 2.10
CA ILE A 36 -2.70 24.33 2.63
C ILE A 36 -1.75 24.42 1.45
N ARG A 37 -0.97 25.50 1.39
CA ARG A 37 -0.03 25.75 0.29
C ARG A 37 1.38 25.40 0.75
N LEU A 38 2.05 24.55 0.03
CA LEU A 38 3.49 24.33 0.18
C LEU A 38 4.24 25.35 -0.69
N PRO A 39 5.42 25.82 -0.27
CA PRO A 39 6.13 26.92 -0.92
C PRO A 39 6.58 26.59 -2.35
N LEU A 40 6.83 25.32 -2.61
CA LEU A 40 7.23 24.77 -3.92
C LEU A 40 6.76 23.31 -4.00
N ASN A 41 6.97 22.66 -5.15
CA ASN A 41 6.74 21.22 -5.26
C ASN A 41 7.77 20.48 -4.39
N MET A 42 7.30 19.91 -3.28
CA MET A 42 8.10 19.16 -2.30
C MET A 42 7.92 17.66 -2.42
N GLY A 43 7.06 17.22 -3.33
CA GLY A 43 6.76 15.81 -3.61
C GLY A 43 5.67 15.21 -2.76
N ILE A 44 5.18 14.05 -3.22
CA ILE A 44 3.97 13.38 -2.71
C ILE A 44 4.06 13.06 -1.21
N SER A 45 5.20 12.56 -0.73
CA SER A 45 5.41 12.24 0.69
C SER A 45 5.32 13.49 1.57
N ALA A 46 5.89 14.61 1.12
CA ALA A 46 5.83 15.88 1.84
C ALA A 46 4.40 16.42 1.91
N ALA A 47 3.66 16.35 0.79
CA ALA A 47 2.26 16.74 0.73
C ALA A 47 1.40 15.89 1.67
N ARG A 48 1.55 14.56 1.65
CA ARG A 48 0.87 13.64 2.56
C ARG A 48 1.19 13.94 4.03
N ASN A 49 2.47 14.16 4.36
CA ASN A 49 2.90 14.51 5.71
C ASN A 49 2.34 15.85 6.19
N ALA A 50 2.25 16.86 5.31
CA ALA A 50 1.60 18.13 5.63
C ALA A 50 0.11 17.93 5.96
N GLY A 51 -0.58 17.03 5.22
CA GLY A 51 -1.95 16.63 5.51
C GLY A 51 -2.07 15.94 6.88
N LEU A 52 -1.23 14.95 7.16
CA LEU A 52 -1.21 14.25 8.46
C LEU A 52 -0.98 15.22 9.63
N ALA A 53 -0.05 16.17 9.48
CA ALA A 53 0.26 17.16 10.51
C ALA A 53 -0.88 18.17 10.73
N ALA A 54 -1.60 18.52 9.68
CA ALA A 54 -2.67 19.52 9.72
C ALA A 54 -4.05 18.95 10.13
N ALA A 55 -4.25 17.64 10.00
CA ALA A 55 -5.50 16.96 10.32
C ALA A 55 -5.82 17.08 11.81
N LYS A 56 -7.06 17.52 12.12
CA LYS A 56 -7.53 17.73 13.51
C LYS A 56 -8.50 16.65 13.94
N ALA A 57 -9.21 16.04 13.00
CA ALA A 57 -10.21 15.02 13.26
C ALA A 57 -9.60 13.72 13.86
N PRO A 58 -10.40 12.91 14.54
CA PRO A 58 -9.94 11.61 15.08
C PRO A 58 -9.66 10.57 14.00
N TYR A 59 -10.15 10.76 12.78
CA TYR A 59 -9.91 9.88 11.63
C TYR A 59 -9.38 10.68 10.44
N ILE A 60 -8.50 10.05 9.65
CA ILE A 60 -7.88 10.65 8.48
C ILE A 60 -8.17 9.72 7.29
N ALA A 61 -8.95 10.18 6.32
CA ALA A 61 -9.20 9.49 5.06
C ALA A 61 -8.28 10.04 3.98
N LEU A 62 -7.54 9.17 3.30
CA LEU A 62 -6.69 9.53 2.17
C LEU A 62 -7.54 9.69 0.90
N MET A 63 -7.10 10.59 0.03
CA MET A 63 -7.74 10.82 -1.26
C MET A 63 -6.72 11.37 -2.25
N ASP A 64 -6.58 10.71 -3.39
CA ASP A 64 -5.81 11.25 -4.49
C ASP A 64 -6.66 12.26 -5.29
N SER A 65 -6.03 13.27 -5.87
CA SER A 65 -6.73 14.43 -6.46
C SER A 65 -7.48 14.12 -7.76
N ASP A 66 -7.16 13.01 -8.41
CA ASP A 66 -7.75 12.54 -9.66
C ASP A 66 -8.85 11.48 -9.48
N ASP A 67 -9.08 11.01 -8.25
CA ASP A 67 -10.07 9.99 -7.91
C ASP A 67 -11.43 10.58 -7.50
N VAL A 68 -12.44 9.70 -7.35
CA VAL A 68 -13.77 10.09 -6.88
C VAL A 68 -14.21 9.19 -5.72
N ALA A 69 -14.33 9.78 -4.53
CA ALA A 69 -14.94 9.11 -3.39
C ALA A 69 -16.45 8.93 -3.60
N LEU A 70 -16.96 7.70 -3.50
CA LEU A 70 -18.38 7.43 -3.57
C LEU A 70 -19.12 8.04 -2.36
N PRO A 71 -20.39 8.42 -2.47
CA PRO A 71 -21.10 9.21 -1.46
C PRO A 71 -21.10 8.60 -0.06
N GLN A 72 -21.13 7.28 0.06
CA GLN A 72 -21.16 6.56 1.34
C GLN A 72 -19.79 6.29 1.95
N ARG A 73 -18.67 6.62 1.26
CA ARG A 73 -17.32 6.21 1.66
C ARG A 73 -17.00 6.60 3.10
N LEU A 74 -17.09 7.89 3.42
CA LEU A 74 -16.70 8.36 4.75
C LEU A 74 -17.60 7.79 5.84
N ALA A 75 -18.91 7.69 5.60
CA ALA A 75 -19.85 7.14 6.58
C ALA A 75 -19.58 5.66 6.86
N THR A 76 -19.35 4.85 5.81
CA THR A 76 -19.08 3.40 5.95
C THR A 76 -17.77 3.15 6.71
N GLN A 77 -16.68 3.80 6.32
CA GLN A 77 -15.38 3.62 6.97
C GLN A 77 -15.37 4.16 8.40
N TYR A 78 -16.02 5.31 8.64
CA TYR A 78 -16.17 5.88 9.97
C TYR A 78 -16.95 4.94 10.90
N ALA A 79 -18.12 4.44 10.47
CA ALA A 79 -18.93 3.52 11.26
C ALA A 79 -18.16 2.24 11.59
N PHE A 80 -17.43 1.68 10.61
CA PHE A 80 -16.58 0.52 10.84
C PHE A 80 -15.52 0.80 11.92
N LEU A 81 -14.73 1.86 11.78
CA LEU A 81 -13.68 2.17 12.75
C LEU A 81 -14.24 2.54 14.13
N GLN A 82 -15.46 3.10 14.22
CA GLN A 82 -16.13 3.31 15.51
C GLN A 82 -16.50 2.00 16.20
N ALA A 83 -16.97 1.02 15.44
CA ALA A 83 -17.35 -0.30 15.96
C ALA A 83 -16.13 -1.18 16.32
N HIS A 84 -14.96 -0.90 15.73
CA HIS A 84 -13.74 -1.69 15.87
C HIS A 84 -12.56 -0.84 16.39
N PRO A 85 -12.56 -0.50 17.70
CA PRO A 85 -11.52 0.36 18.28
C PRO A 85 -10.10 -0.23 18.22
N GLU A 86 -9.98 -1.55 18.09
CA GLU A 86 -8.73 -2.30 17.95
C GLU A 86 -8.10 -2.18 16.55
N VAL A 87 -8.87 -1.71 15.55
CA VAL A 87 -8.39 -1.57 14.16
C VAL A 87 -7.98 -0.12 13.90
N PRO A 88 -6.68 0.19 13.74
CA PRO A 88 -6.23 1.55 13.47
C PRO A 88 -6.34 1.97 12.00
N VAL A 89 -6.52 1.04 11.06
CA VAL A 89 -6.63 1.35 9.63
C VAL A 89 -7.59 0.42 8.92
N CYS A 90 -8.49 0.99 8.13
CA CYS A 90 -9.30 0.24 7.17
C CYS A 90 -9.10 0.78 5.74
N SER A 91 -9.34 -0.07 4.77
CA SER A 91 -9.38 0.24 3.35
C SER A 91 -10.66 -0.29 2.72
N SER A 92 -10.85 -0.11 1.43
CA SER A 92 -12.01 -0.65 0.72
C SER A 92 -11.66 -1.14 -0.67
N ASN A 93 -12.58 -1.87 -1.28
CA ASN A 93 -12.56 -2.13 -2.69
C ASN A 93 -12.76 -0.83 -3.50
N SER A 94 -12.42 -0.88 -4.79
CA SER A 94 -12.54 0.25 -5.69
C SER A 94 -13.02 -0.19 -7.07
N ILE A 95 -13.38 0.78 -7.90
CA ILE A 95 -13.66 0.58 -9.32
C ILE A 95 -12.64 1.39 -10.11
N LYS A 96 -11.78 0.73 -10.89
CA LYS A 96 -10.99 1.44 -11.92
C LYS A 96 -11.93 1.98 -12.99
N PHE A 97 -11.73 3.23 -13.38
CA PHE A 97 -12.46 3.81 -14.49
C PHE A 97 -11.53 4.55 -15.44
N PHE A 98 -11.86 4.46 -16.71
CA PHE A 98 -11.04 4.90 -17.83
C PHE A 98 -11.75 6.02 -18.62
N PRO A 99 -11.01 6.83 -19.43
CA PRO A 99 -11.60 7.90 -20.24
C PRO A 99 -12.65 7.41 -21.25
N ASP A 100 -12.54 6.17 -21.72
CA ASP A 100 -13.50 5.53 -22.64
C ASP A 100 -14.81 5.07 -21.97
N GLY A 101 -14.95 5.27 -20.66
CA GLY A 101 -16.10 4.85 -19.86
C GLY A 101 -15.99 3.42 -19.30
N THR A 102 -14.95 2.68 -19.64
CA THR A 102 -14.72 1.33 -19.09
C THR A 102 -14.58 1.38 -17.56
N ARG A 103 -15.21 0.40 -16.88
CA ARG A 103 -15.15 0.25 -15.42
C ARG A 103 -14.81 -1.18 -15.05
N ILE A 104 -13.79 -1.35 -14.17
CA ILE A 104 -13.29 -2.65 -13.72
C ILE A 104 -13.32 -2.68 -12.20
N PRO A 105 -14.17 -3.52 -11.57
CA PRO A 105 -14.12 -3.73 -10.12
C PRO A 105 -12.77 -4.29 -9.69
N MET A 106 -12.22 -3.71 -8.62
CA MET A 106 -10.95 -4.12 -8.00
C MET A 106 -11.22 -4.65 -6.60
N ARG A 107 -10.69 -5.83 -6.31
CA ARG A 107 -10.81 -6.47 -5.01
C ARG A 107 -9.45 -6.51 -4.32
N TYR A 108 -9.46 -6.17 -3.04
CA TYR A 108 -8.28 -6.17 -2.18
C TYR A 108 -8.49 -7.15 -1.02
N PRO A 109 -7.43 -7.60 -0.36
CA PRO A 109 -7.56 -8.49 0.78
C PRO A 109 -8.36 -7.83 1.90
N GLU A 110 -9.22 -8.62 2.54
CA GLU A 110 -10.12 -8.12 3.58
C GLU A 110 -9.56 -8.35 4.99
N THR A 111 -8.90 -9.49 5.21
CA THR A 111 -8.44 -9.86 6.56
C THR A 111 -7.07 -9.28 6.90
N ASP A 112 -6.84 -9.02 8.19
CA ASP A 112 -5.57 -8.54 8.73
C ASP A 112 -4.38 -9.40 8.26
N GLY A 113 -4.52 -10.72 8.41
CA GLY A 113 -3.47 -11.67 8.05
C GLY A 113 -3.12 -11.64 6.57
N MET A 114 -4.11 -11.59 5.67
CA MET A 114 -3.89 -11.49 4.23
C MET A 114 -3.25 -10.14 3.83
N ILE A 115 -3.72 -9.04 4.43
CA ILE A 115 -3.13 -7.72 4.18
C ILE A 115 -1.66 -7.74 4.56
N LYS A 116 -1.34 -8.22 5.78
CA LYS A 116 0.04 -8.33 6.27
C LYS A 116 0.92 -9.19 5.36
N ALA A 117 0.43 -10.37 4.97
CA ALA A 117 1.16 -11.27 4.07
C ALA A 117 1.46 -10.59 2.72
N ARG A 118 0.48 -9.89 2.16
CA ARG A 118 0.61 -9.22 0.86
C ARG A 118 1.45 -7.95 0.89
N LEU A 119 1.78 -7.40 2.06
CA LEU A 119 2.81 -6.36 2.15
C LEU A 119 4.18 -6.86 1.62
N LEU A 120 4.41 -8.16 1.56
CA LEU A 120 5.62 -8.73 0.94
C LEU A 120 5.64 -8.56 -0.59
N ILE A 121 4.46 -8.48 -1.23
CA ILE A 121 4.27 -8.20 -2.66
C ILE A 121 3.56 -6.85 -2.80
N VAL A 122 4.21 -5.92 -3.42
CA VAL A 122 3.91 -4.49 -3.40
C VAL A 122 2.53 -4.07 -3.92
N ASP A 123 1.88 -4.82 -4.82
CA ASP A 123 0.81 -4.24 -5.65
C ASP A 123 -0.62 -4.47 -5.18
N SER A 124 -0.90 -4.95 -3.97
CA SER A 124 -2.28 -5.35 -3.73
C SER A 124 -2.71 -5.55 -2.27
N SER A 125 -1.99 -4.97 -1.32
CA SER A 125 -2.45 -5.08 0.07
C SER A 125 -3.49 -4.01 0.42
N ILE A 126 -3.21 -2.76 0.13
CA ILE A 126 -4.08 -1.61 0.38
C ILE A 126 -3.92 -0.61 -0.78
N LEU A 127 -5.02 -0.25 -1.43
CA LEU A 127 -5.02 0.88 -2.36
C LEU A 127 -5.06 2.17 -1.54
N ASN A 128 -3.97 2.93 -1.56
CA ASN A 128 -3.76 4.08 -0.67
C ASN A 128 -4.91 5.09 -0.63
N PRO A 129 -5.51 5.55 -1.76
CA PRO A 129 -6.63 6.49 -1.73
C PRO A 129 -7.94 5.91 -1.17
N THR A 130 -7.97 4.61 -0.83
CA THR A 130 -9.13 4.01 -0.11
C THR A 130 -8.92 3.96 1.40
N ALA A 131 -7.74 4.27 1.91
CA ALA A 131 -7.43 4.09 3.32
C ALA A 131 -8.08 5.17 4.22
N MET A 132 -8.49 4.74 5.42
CA MET A 132 -8.85 5.62 6.53
C MET A 132 -8.14 5.15 7.81
N TYR A 133 -7.50 6.08 8.53
CA TYR A 133 -6.69 5.82 9.72
C TYR A 133 -7.27 6.45 10.96
N ARG A 134 -6.98 5.84 12.12
CA ARG A 134 -7.06 6.54 13.41
C ARG A 134 -5.91 7.52 13.54
N ALA A 135 -6.23 8.78 13.76
CA ALA A 135 -5.24 9.84 13.86
C ALA A 135 -4.37 9.71 15.12
N ASP A 136 -4.94 9.20 16.21
CA ASP A 136 -4.22 8.93 17.48
C ASP A 136 -3.15 7.85 17.29
N PHE A 137 -3.45 6.75 16.58
CA PHE A 137 -2.46 5.71 16.26
C PHE A 137 -1.29 6.29 15.46
N VAL A 138 -1.58 7.04 14.39
CA VAL A 138 -0.55 7.68 13.54
C VAL A 138 0.33 8.62 14.38
N ARG A 139 -0.27 9.43 15.25
CA ARG A 139 0.45 10.39 16.11
C ARG A 139 1.27 9.70 17.20
N ALA A 140 0.69 8.71 17.90
CA ALA A 140 1.35 8.00 19.00
C ALA A 140 2.63 7.30 18.52
N HIS A 141 2.59 6.70 17.30
CA HIS A 141 3.73 6.02 16.70
C HIS A 141 4.59 6.92 15.79
N LYS A 142 4.28 8.24 15.71
CA LYS A 142 5.01 9.22 14.89
C LYS A 142 5.16 8.80 13.43
N LEU A 143 4.15 8.13 12.88
CA LEU A 143 4.17 7.59 11.53
C LEU A 143 4.18 8.71 10.50
N ARG A 144 5.01 8.56 9.45
CA ARG A 144 5.19 9.53 8.37
C ARG A 144 5.48 8.82 7.06
N TYR A 145 5.08 9.42 5.96
CA TYR A 145 5.52 9.01 4.63
C TYR A 145 7.00 9.35 4.47
N ASP A 146 7.81 8.37 4.07
CA ASP A 146 9.25 8.54 3.91
C ASP A 146 9.58 9.00 2.47
N PRO A 147 10.13 10.23 2.28
CA PRO A 147 10.43 10.75 0.95
C PRO A 147 11.56 10.01 0.22
N ASN A 148 12.23 9.09 0.88
CA ASN A 148 13.27 8.25 0.27
C ASN A 148 12.69 7.00 -0.43
N PHE A 149 11.36 6.82 -0.45
CA PHE A 149 10.69 5.66 -1.04
C PHE A 149 9.68 6.00 -2.16
N PRO A 150 9.90 7.01 -3.03
CA PRO A 150 9.01 7.23 -4.15
C PRO A 150 9.22 6.15 -5.22
N PRO A 151 8.16 5.64 -5.86
CA PRO A 151 6.75 5.97 -5.69
C PRO A 151 6.03 5.16 -4.59
N ASP A 152 6.72 4.25 -3.89
CA ASP A 152 6.15 3.30 -2.93
C ASP A 152 6.20 3.83 -1.47
N ASP A 153 6.11 5.13 -1.26
CA ASP A 153 6.10 5.75 0.06
C ASP A 153 4.87 5.33 0.90
N ASP A 154 3.77 5.01 0.26
CA ASP A 154 2.56 4.47 0.89
C ASP A 154 2.75 3.01 1.32
N HIS A 155 3.36 2.16 0.50
CA HIS A 155 3.72 0.81 0.90
C HIS A 155 4.67 0.83 2.10
N ARG A 156 5.70 1.67 2.07
CA ARG A 156 6.60 1.88 3.21
C ARG A 156 5.83 2.32 4.47
N PHE A 157 4.85 3.21 4.33
CA PHE A 157 4.01 3.68 5.43
C PHE A 157 3.22 2.55 6.08
N TYR A 158 2.62 1.64 5.28
CA TYR A 158 1.92 0.46 5.82
C TYR A 158 2.86 -0.53 6.49
N VAL A 159 4.10 -0.68 6.01
CA VAL A 159 5.13 -1.48 6.70
C VAL A 159 5.48 -0.87 8.06
N ASP A 160 5.60 0.46 8.15
CA ASP A 160 5.84 1.12 9.43
C ASP A 160 4.63 1.00 10.37
N MET A 161 3.39 1.03 9.86
CA MET A 161 2.18 0.71 10.63
C MET A 161 2.21 -0.74 11.16
N LEU A 162 2.57 -1.71 10.31
CA LEU A 162 2.74 -3.11 10.72
C LEU A 162 3.76 -3.24 11.86
N ARG A 163 4.92 -2.58 11.75
CA ARG A 163 5.97 -2.59 12.78
C ARG A 163 5.54 -1.91 14.07
N ALA A 164 4.62 -0.97 13.99
CA ALA A 164 3.99 -0.32 15.14
C ALA A 164 2.86 -1.16 15.77
N GLY A 165 2.59 -2.38 15.25
CA GLY A 165 1.58 -3.29 15.77
C GLY A 165 0.18 -3.03 15.24
N ALA A 166 0.03 -2.35 14.09
CA ALA A 166 -1.28 -2.15 13.49
C ALA A 166 -1.94 -3.47 13.09
N THR A 167 -3.25 -3.52 13.27
CA THR A 167 -4.16 -4.45 12.58
C THR A 167 -4.83 -3.72 11.43
N PHE A 168 -5.19 -4.47 10.40
CA PHE A 168 -5.72 -3.94 9.13
C PHE A 168 -7.06 -4.57 8.82
N GLN A 169 -7.94 -3.84 8.15
CA GLN A 169 -9.20 -4.37 7.63
C GLN A 169 -9.49 -3.82 6.24
N GLY A 170 -9.74 -4.72 5.28
CA GLY A 170 -10.33 -4.37 4.00
C GLY A 170 -11.85 -4.50 4.08
N LEU A 171 -12.56 -3.46 3.68
CA LEU A 171 -14.01 -3.48 3.56
C LEU A 171 -14.40 -4.02 2.18
N HIS A 172 -15.47 -4.82 2.16
CA HIS A 172 -15.95 -5.45 0.93
C HIS A 172 -16.55 -4.46 -0.06
N GLU A 173 -17.03 -3.32 0.43
CA GLU A 173 -17.70 -2.29 -0.38
C GLU A 173 -16.74 -1.60 -1.34
N GLU A 174 -17.23 -1.27 -2.52
CA GLU A 174 -16.57 -0.39 -3.48
C GLU A 174 -16.88 1.06 -3.08
N LEU A 175 -15.87 1.76 -2.54
CA LEU A 175 -16.06 3.10 -2.00
C LEU A 175 -15.29 4.19 -2.76
N LEU A 176 -14.54 3.82 -3.79
CA LEU A 176 -13.73 4.72 -4.58
C LEU A 176 -13.84 4.40 -6.08
N LEU A 177 -13.94 5.43 -6.92
CA LEU A 177 -13.63 5.32 -8.34
C LEU A 177 -12.17 5.75 -8.53
N TYR A 178 -11.32 4.79 -8.89
CA TYR A 178 -9.90 4.99 -9.15
C TYR A 178 -9.68 5.34 -10.62
N ARG A 179 -9.21 6.55 -10.89
CA ARG A 179 -9.04 7.04 -12.27
C ARG A 179 -7.76 6.51 -12.90
N ARG A 180 -7.89 6.00 -14.14
CA ARG A 180 -6.74 5.61 -14.96
C ARG A 180 -6.62 6.52 -16.17
N HIS A 181 -5.45 7.13 -16.33
CA HIS A 181 -5.08 7.95 -17.48
C HIS A 181 -3.56 7.85 -17.72
N GLU A 182 -3.08 8.35 -18.85
CA GLU A 182 -1.67 8.23 -19.27
C GLU A 182 -0.69 8.90 -18.30
N SER A 183 -1.10 9.97 -17.64
CA SER A 183 -0.27 10.73 -16.69
C SER A 183 -0.40 10.29 -15.23
N ASN A 184 -0.96 9.10 -14.92
CA ASN A 184 -0.90 8.59 -13.55
C ASN A 184 0.56 8.42 -13.10
N TYR A 185 0.86 8.87 -11.89
CA TYR A 185 2.21 8.77 -11.30
C TYR A 185 2.74 7.33 -11.28
N THR A 186 1.86 6.35 -11.08
CA THR A 186 2.18 4.92 -11.08
C THR A 186 2.51 4.34 -12.46
N ASN A 187 2.47 5.13 -13.55
CA ASN A 187 2.90 4.68 -14.87
C ASN A 187 4.44 4.78 -15.05
N ASP A 188 5.12 5.61 -14.25
CA ASP A 188 6.58 5.64 -14.23
C ASP A 188 7.11 4.60 -13.25
N MET A 189 7.54 3.47 -13.80
CA MET A 189 8.09 2.34 -13.05
C MET A 189 9.62 2.37 -12.96
N THR A 190 10.26 3.48 -13.35
CA THR A 190 11.72 3.62 -13.32
C THR A 190 12.23 3.52 -11.88
N GLY A 191 13.10 2.55 -11.61
CA GLY A 191 13.71 2.35 -10.28
C GLY A 191 12.80 1.72 -9.22
N VAL A 192 11.54 1.42 -9.55
CA VAL A 192 10.56 0.86 -8.61
C VAL A 192 11.04 -0.47 -8.01
N ASP A 193 11.68 -1.35 -8.79
CA ASP A 193 12.18 -2.63 -8.27
C ASP A 193 13.23 -2.46 -7.15
N ALA A 194 14.07 -1.44 -7.25
CA ALA A 194 15.03 -1.12 -6.19
C ALA A 194 14.33 -0.66 -4.90
N ILE A 195 13.28 0.16 -5.02
CA ILE A 195 12.50 0.61 -3.87
C ILE A 195 11.75 -0.56 -3.23
N LYS A 196 11.09 -1.38 -4.06
CA LYS A 196 10.40 -2.61 -3.62
C LYS A 196 11.36 -3.56 -2.89
N THR A 197 12.58 -3.71 -3.40
CA THR A 197 13.62 -4.52 -2.75
C THR A 197 13.95 -3.96 -1.35
N ARG A 198 14.14 -2.64 -1.21
CA ARG A 198 14.41 -2.00 0.09
C ARG A 198 13.26 -2.20 1.09
N VAL A 199 12.00 -2.19 0.63
CA VAL A 199 10.85 -2.49 1.51
C VAL A 199 10.86 -3.96 1.92
N ARG A 200 11.16 -4.89 0.99
CA ARG A 200 11.27 -6.32 1.30
C ARG A 200 12.41 -6.63 2.28
N GLU A 201 13.53 -5.90 2.19
CA GLU A 201 14.64 -5.99 3.17
C GLU A 201 14.19 -5.70 4.60
N MET A 202 13.15 -4.89 4.77
CA MET A 202 12.54 -4.63 6.07
C MET A 202 11.56 -5.72 6.51
N LEU A 203 10.84 -6.35 5.58
CA LEU A 203 9.78 -7.31 5.86
C LEU A 203 10.29 -8.75 5.99
N VAL A 204 11.20 -9.17 5.12
CA VAL A 204 11.71 -10.55 5.10
C VAL A 204 12.25 -11.01 6.45
N PRO A 205 13.06 -10.21 7.18
CA PRO A 205 13.52 -10.59 8.52
C PRO A 205 12.39 -10.72 9.56
N LEU A 206 11.29 -10.00 9.36
CA LEU A 206 10.14 -10.04 10.27
C LEU A 206 9.29 -11.30 10.05
N PHE A 207 9.07 -11.66 8.79
CA PHE A 207 8.25 -12.83 8.44
C PHE A 207 9.03 -14.14 8.49
N PHE A 208 10.35 -14.08 8.27
CA PHE A 208 11.22 -15.26 8.20
C PHE A 208 12.47 -15.07 9.09
N PRO A 209 12.30 -14.95 10.41
CA PRO A 209 13.40 -14.63 11.33
C PRO A 209 14.44 -15.75 11.45
N LYS A 210 14.21 -16.93 10.90
CA LYS A 210 15.18 -18.03 10.85
C LYS A 210 16.10 -17.98 9.63
N LEU A 211 15.78 -17.19 8.61
CA LEU A 211 16.71 -16.94 7.50
C LEU A 211 17.82 -16.01 7.95
N ARG A 212 19.05 -16.29 7.56
CA ARG A 212 20.23 -15.49 7.92
C ARG A 212 21.17 -15.31 6.73
N GLY A 213 21.90 -14.20 6.73
CA GLY A 213 23.00 -13.96 5.79
C GLY A 213 22.60 -14.21 4.34
N ASP A 214 23.31 -15.12 3.69
CA ASP A 214 23.13 -15.46 2.27
C ASP A 214 21.73 -16.00 1.94
N GLU A 215 21.11 -16.75 2.85
CA GLU A 215 19.75 -17.27 2.64
C GLU A 215 18.72 -16.15 2.49
N MET A 216 18.82 -15.12 3.32
CA MET A 216 17.96 -13.95 3.25
C MET A 216 18.21 -13.16 1.96
N GLN A 217 19.47 -12.97 1.58
CA GLN A 217 19.83 -12.29 0.33
C GLN A 217 19.34 -13.08 -0.90
N SER A 218 19.45 -14.40 -0.89
CA SER A 218 18.94 -15.25 -1.97
C SER A 218 17.41 -15.20 -2.07
N LEU A 219 16.68 -15.14 -0.95
CA LEU A 219 15.23 -14.94 -0.98
C LEU A 219 14.87 -13.56 -1.55
N LEU A 220 15.55 -12.50 -1.11
CA LEU A 220 15.33 -11.15 -1.62
C LEU A 220 15.61 -11.05 -3.13
N ALA A 221 16.71 -11.68 -3.60
CA ALA A 221 17.04 -11.75 -5.03
C ALA A 221 15.95 -12.47 -5.84
N ALA A 222 15.39 -13.57 -5.31
CA ALA A 222 14.30 -14.30 -5.93
C ALA A 222 13.01 -13.49 -6.09
N MET A 223 12.79 -12.56 -5.18
CA MET A 223 11.57 -11.74 -5.14
C MET A 223 11.62 -10.50 -6.03
N ARG A 224 12.73 -10.22 -6.72
CA ARG A 224 12.82 -9.13 -7.70
C ARG A 224 11.90 -9.38 -8.89
N GLU A 225 11.40 -8.30 -9.50
CA GLU A 225 10.53 -8.40 -10.69
C GLU A 225 11.33 -8.84 -11.92
N VAL A 226 12.55 -8.31 -12.06
CA VAL A 226 13.48 -8.70 -13.13
C VAL A 226 14.52 -9.62 -12.52
N VAL A 227 14.31 -10.92 -12.69
CA VAL A 227 15.25 -11.93 -12.18
C VAL A 227 16.23 -12.28 -13.32
N SER A 228 17.46 -11.78 -13.19
CA SER A 228 18.60 -12.28 -13.97
C SER A 228 19.51 -13.02 -13.00
N VAL A 229 19.30 -14.33 -12.84
CA VAL A 229 20.10 -15.17 -11.95
C VAL A 229 20.74 -16.29 -12.78
N ASP A 230 21.99 -16.63 -12.46
CA ASP A 230 22.61 -17.84 -12.95
C ASP A 230 22.04 -19.08 -12.24
N ALA A 231 22.33 -20.26 -12.76
CA ALA A 231 21.81 -21.51 -12.22
C ALA A 231 22.27 -21.80 -10.77
N ALA A 232 23.40 -21.28 -10.35
CA ALA A 232 23.91 -21.46 -8.99
C ALA A 232 23.15 -20.58 -8.01
N GLU A 233 22.90 -19.32 -8.37
CA GLU A 233 22.11 -18.38 -7.57
C GLU A 233 20.64 -18.82 -7.48
N ALA A 234 20.06 -19.30 -8.59
CA ALA A 234 18.70 -19.84 -8.59
C ALA A 234 18.55 -21.02 -7.62
N LYS A 235 19.52 -21.95 -7.57
CA LYS A 235 19.52 -23.05 -6.58
C LYS A 235 19.56 -22.57 -5.14
N LYS A 236 20.36 -21.55 -4.84
CA LYS A 236 20.38 -20.93 -3.48
C LYS A 236 19.03 -20.28 -3.15
N SER A 237 18.44 -19.56 -4.12
CA SER A 237 17.12 -18.94 -3.97
C SER A 237 16.03 -19.99 -3.71
N LEU A 238 16.01 -21.08 -4.45
CA LEU A 238 15.07 -22.20 -4.23
C LEU A 238 15.24 -22.82 -2.85
N ALA A 239 16.48 -23.03 -2.39
CA ALA A 239 16.74 -23.54 -1.04
C ALA A 239 16.27 -22.57 0.06
N ALA A 240 16.45 -21.27 -0.14
CA ALA A 240 15.96 -20.24 0.78
C ALA A 240 14.42 -20.21 0.84
N ILE A 241 13.74 -20.34 -0.32
CA ILE A 241 12.27 -20.47 -0.39
C ILE A 241 11.80 -21.71 0.33
N ASP A 242 12.45 -22.87 0.11
CA ASP A 242 12.09 -24.12 0.79
C ASP A 242 12.22 -24.01 2.32
N LYS A 243 13.22 -23.29 2.78
CA LYS A 243 13.42 -23.02 4.21
C LYS A 243 12.33 -22.08 4.74
N ALA A 244 11.99 -21.01 4.00
CA ALA A 244 10.94 -20.07 4.36
C ALA A 244 9.55 -20.76 4.39
N LEU A 245 9.25 -21.66 3.46
CA LEU A 245 8.00 -22.44 3.41
C LEU A 245 7.85 -23.42 4.59
N LYS A 246 8.96 -23.89 5.16
CA LYS A 246 8.94 -24.73 6.38
C LYS A 246 8.59 -23.94 7.65
N GLU A 247 8.72 -22.63 7.60
CA GLU A 247 8.36 -21.74 8.71
C GLU A 247 6.83 -21.64 8.82
N LYS A 248 6.26 -22.28 9.87
CA LYS A 248 4.80 -22.36 10.06
C LYS A 248 4.23 -21.34 11.04
N HIS A 249 5.09 -20.68 11.80
CA HIS A 249 4.67 -19.71 12.80
C HIS A 249 4.46 -18.34 12.18
N SER A 250 3.33 -17.70 12.51
CA SER A 250 3.09 -16.28 12.25
C SER A 250 3.78 -15.46 13.36
N PHE A 251 4.50 -14.41 12.99
CA PHE A 251 5.24 -13.55 13.92
C PHE A 251 4.54 -12.22 14.17
N LEU A 252 3.72 -11.77 13.20
CA LEU A 252 3.03 -10.48 13.23
C LEU A 252 1.52 -10.61 13.00
N GLY A 253 0.97 -11.83 13.04
CA GLY A 253 -0.42 -12.11 12.72
C GLY A 253 -0.69 -12.24 11.21
N GLU A 254 0.38 -12.37 10.39
CA GLU A 254 0.27 -12.59 8.95
C GLU A 254 -0.32 -13.97 8.62
N ASP A 255 -1.08 -14.06 7.52
CA ASP A 255 -1.60 -15.32 7.00
C ASP A 255 -0.48 -16.15 6.37
N ARG A 256 -0.15 -17.27 7.01
CA ARG A 256 0.92 -18.19 6.54
C ARG A 256 0.57 -18.92 5.25
N ALA A 257 -0.70 -19.20 5.00
CA ALA A 257 -1.13 -19.83 3.75
C ALA A 257 -0.96 -18.84 2.58
N GLU A 258 -1.32 -17.58 2.77
CA GLU A 258 -1.10 -16.52 1.78
C GLU A 258 0.39 -16.29 1.52
N LEU A 259 1.24 -16.22 2.57
CA LEU A 259 2.69 -16.14 2.41
C LEU A 259 3.26 -17.35 1.64
N ALA A 260 2.78 -18.54 1.95
CA ALA A 260 3.21 -19.75 1.24
C ALA A 260 2.79 -19.71 -0.23
N SER A 261 1.60 -19.21 -0.54
CA SER A 261 1.13 -18.99 -1.93
C SER A 261 2.04 -18.01 -2.67
N ILE A 262 2.39 -16.88 -2.04
CA ILE A 262 3.31 -15.90 -2.61
C ILE A 262 4.67 -16.52 -2.93
N LEU A 263 5.27 -17.22 -1.96
CA LEU A 263 6.57 -17.88 -2.14
C LEU A 263 6.53 -18.99 -3.18
N SER A 264 5.43 -19.74 -3.26
CA SER A 264 5.24 -20.76 -4.29
C SER A 264 5.18 -20.14 -5.69
N GLY A 265 4.55 -18.98 -5.84
CA GLY A 265 4.57 -18.22 -7.10
C GLY A 265 5.98 -17.76 -7.48
N VAL A 266 6.76 -17.26 -6.52
CA VAL A 266 8.18 -16.90 -6.73
C VAL A 266 8.99 -18.13 -7.13
N ARG A 267 8.79 -19.25 -6.46
CA ARG A 267 9.43 -20.54 -6.77
C ARG A 267 9.15 -20.97 -8.21
N SER A 268 7.89 -21.04 -8.61
CA SER A 268 7.50 -21.47 -9.97
C SER A 268 8.12 -20.60 -11.07
N ARG A 269 8.20 -19.28 -10.84
CA ARG A 269 8.86 -18.36 -11.75
C ARG A 269 10.37 -18.65 -11.90
N LEU A 270 11.06 -18.95 -10.78
CA LEU A 270 12.48 -19.32 -10.82
C LEU A 270 12.71 -20.67 -11.54
N GLU A 271 11.88 -21.67 -11.27
CA GLU A 271 11.95 -22.98 -11.91
C GLU A 271 11.78 -22.86 -13.42
N GLN A 272 10.83 -22.04 -13.89
CA GLN A 272 10.67 -21.74 -15.32
C GLN A 272 11.90 -21.08 -15.94
N LEU A 273 12.52 -20.13 -15.24
CA LEU A 273 13.72 -19.42 -15.73
C LEU A 273 14.93 -20.34 -15.93
N ILE A 274 15.09 -21.37 -15.11
CA ILE A 274 16.21 -22.31 -15.19
C ILE A 274 15.86 -23.62 -15.92
N GLY A 275 14.70 -23.70 -16.54
CA GLY A 275 14.27 -24.87 -17.32
C GLY A 275 14.01 -26.13 -16.50
N VAL A 276 13.76 -26.01 -15.19
CA VAL A 276 13.32 -27.12 -14.33
C VAL A 276 11.80 -27.22 -14.45
N SER A 277 11.34 -28.31 -15.06
CA SER A 277 9.90 -28.61 -15.13
C SER A 277 9.37 -28.88 -13.71
N PRO A 278 8.17 -28.38 -13.35
CA PRO A 278 7.56 -28.64 -12.02
C PRO A 278 7.24 -30.12 -11.80
N ASP A 279 7.24 -30.94 -12.86
CA ASP A 279 7.04 -32.37 -12.81
C ASP A 279 8.38 -33.11 -12.92
N GLY A 280 9.14 -33.12 -11.82
CA GLY A 280 10.25 -34.03 -11.61
C GLY A 280 9.76 -35.46 -11.34
N GLY A 281 9.10 -36.05 -12.31
CA GLY A 281 8.79 -37.48 -12.35
C GLY A 281 9.82 -38.20 -13.22
N CYS A 282 10.77 -38.95 -12.61
CA CYS A 282 11.39 -40.07 -13.25
C CYS A 282 10.39 -41.15 -13.56
#